data_57d1bf4b858245979e804f87e813d7e2
#
_entry.id   57d1bf4b858245979e804f87e813d7e2
#
_cell.length_a   1.000
_cell.length_b   1.000
_cell.length_c   1.000
_cell.angle_alpha   90.00
_cell.angle_beta   90.00
_cell.angle_gamma   90.00
#
_symmetry.space_group_name_H-M   'P 1'
#
loop_
_entity.id
_entity.type
_entity.pdbx_description
1 polymer ?
#
loop_
_entity_poly.entity_id
_entity_poly.type
_entity_poly.pdbx_seq_one_letter_code
_entity_poly.pdbx_strand_id
1 'polypeptide(L)'
;MWIRQDWLDNLGLEVPRTWDELVTVAEAFVTQDPDGNGEADTIGILGPSNSDHMNAVGNNQYGLDPLFSSFQSYPQYWLQDEDGTVKYGSIQPETRTALEKIQKLYTDKLIDQEMLVRNDSKEPLLAGKVGIFFGPWWSGYTVADATLAGEADWRAYFTPLAEDGNYYTHMPNPTRDRKSVV
;
A
#
# COMPACT_ATOMS: atom_id res chain seq x y z
N MET A 1 1.11 6.57 -0.23
CA MET A 1 0.85 5.72 -1.40
C MET A 1 1.56 6.31 -2.61
N TRP A 2 2.28 5.47 -3.35
CA TRP A 2 2.88 5.81 -4.64
C TRP A 2 2.07 5.14 -5.74
N ILE A 3 1.74 5.88 -6.80
CA ILE A 3 0.89 5.41 -7.88
C ILE A 3 1.40 5.88 -9.24
N ARG A 4 1.22 5.07 -10.28
CA ARG A 4 1.47 5.40 -11.68
C ARG A 4 0.41 6.39 -12.18
N GLN A 5 0.75 7.67 -12.19
CA GLN A 5 -0.14 8.72 -12.69
C GLN A 5 -0.41 8.55 -14.18
N ASP A 6 0.59 8.20 -14.94
CA ASP A 6 0.45 7.90 -16.37
C ASP A 6 -0.55 6.78 -16.66
N TRP A 7 -0.61 5.74 -15.78
CA TRP A 7 -1.62 4.69 -15.91
C TRP A 7 -3.03 5.17 -15.57
N LEU A 8 -3.16 6.03 -14.55
CA LEU A 8 -4.44 6.66 -14.25
C LEU A 8 -4.92 7.50 -15.45
N ASP A 9 -4.02 8.32 -16.00
CA ASP A 9 -4.32 9.20 -17.12
C ASP A 9 -4.70 8.39 -18.38
N ASN A 10 -3.98 7.31 -18.68
CA ASN A 10 -4.25 6.43 -19.82
C ASN A 10 -5.64 5.77 -19.73
N LEU A 11 -6.06 5.41 -18.51
CA LEU A 11 -7.36 4.78 -18.28
C LEU A 11 -8.49 5.78 -17.94
N GLY A 12 -8.18 7.07 -17.83
CA GLY A 12 -9.15 8.10 -17.46
C GLY A 12 -9.66 7.97 -16.02
N LEU A 13 -8.81 7.50 -15.11
CA LEU A 13 -9.15 7.27 -13.71
C LEU A 13 -8.63 8.40 -12.81
N GLU A 14 -9.37 8.67 -11.74
CA GLU A 14 -8.94 9.59 -10.68
C GLU A 14 -8.09 8.87 -9.62
N VAL A 15 -7.30 9.65 -8.88
CA VAL A 15 -6.54 9.15 -7.74
C VAL A 15 -7.49 8.61 -6.67
N PRO A 16 -7.34 7.35 -6.22
CA PRO A 16 -8.26 6.75 -5.25
C PRO A 16 -8.15 7.43 -3.88
N ARG A 17 -9.29 7.77 -3.30
CA ARG A 17 -9.42 8.41 -1.99
C ARG A 17 -10.04 7.49 -0.93
N THR A 18 -10.76 6.47 -1.36
CA THR A 18 -11.42 5.48 -0.50
C THR A 18 -10.90 4.08 -0.78
N TRP A 19 -11.21 3.14 0.10
CA TRP A 19 -10.88 1.73 -0.11
C TRP A 19 -11.49 1.19 -1.41
N ASP A 20 -12.75 1.47 -1.66
CA ASP A 20 -13.46 0.95 -2.83
C ASP A 20 -12.89 1.54 -4.13
N GLU A 21 -12.52 2.81 -4.12
CA GLU A 21 -11.83 3.44 -5.25
C GLU A 21 -10.43 2.82 -5.47
N LEU A 22 -9.69 2.50 -4.39
CA LEU A 22 -8.40 1.80 -4.49
C LEU A 22 -8.57 0.43 -5.15
N VAL A 23 -9.59 -0.33 -4.74
CA VAL A 23 -9.92 -1.64 -5.34
C VAL A 23 -10.24 -1.48 -6.82
N THR A 24 -11.06 -0.50 -7.18
CA THR A 24 -11.44 -0.20 -8.57
C THR A 24 -10.21 0.15 -9.42
N VAL A 25 -9.32 1.00 -8.92
CA VAL A 25 -8.08 1.36 -9.63
C VAL A 25 -7.16 0.16 -9.77
N ALA A 26 -6.98 -0.63 -8.71
CA ALA A 26 -6.15 -1.84 -8.76
C ALA A 26 -6.70 -2.87 -9.77
N GLU A 27 -8.03 -3.04 -9.84
CA GLU A 27 -8.68 -3.90 -10.81
C GLU A 27 -8.45 -3.41 -12.25
N ALA A 28 -8.61 -2.11 -12.48
CA ALA A 28 -8.34 -1.52 -13.79
C ALA A 28 -6.87 -1.70 -14.22
N PHE A 29 -5.93 -1.52 -13.29
CA PHE A 29 -4.50 -1.72 -13.56
C PHE A 29 -4.15 -3.17 -13.90
N VAL A 30 -4.89 -4.15 -13.37
CA VAL A 30 -4.65 -5.57 -13.70
C VAL A 30 -5.36 -6.00 -14.99
N THR A 31 -6.50 -5.38 -15.34
CA THR A 31 -7.38 -5.91 -16.38
C THR A 31 -7.42 -5.10 -17.68
N GLN A 32 -6.94 -3.84 -17.67
CA GLN A 32 -7.13 -2.91 -18.79
C GLN A 32 -5.83 -2.48 -19.49
N ASP A 33 -4.75 -3.29 -19.34
CA ASP A 33 -3.46 -3.03 -20.02
C ASP A 33 -3.02 -1.54 -19.92
N PRO A 34 -2.74 -1.02 -18.69
CA PRO A 34 -2.50 0.40 -18.48
C PRO A 34 -1.19 0.90 -19.08
N ASP A 35 -0.23 0.02 -19.35
CA ASP A 35 1.05 0.34 -20.01
C ASP A 35 1.02 0.15 -21.54
N GLY A 36 -0.08 -0.41 -22.07
CA GLY A 36 -0.32 -0.51 -23.51
C GLY A 36 0.60 -1.52 -24.23
N ASN A 37 1.16 -2.50 -23.50
CA ASN A 37 2.09 -3.47 -24.08
C ASN A 37 1.39 -4.70 -24.70
N GLY A 38 0.09 -4.85 -24.48
CA GLY A 38 -0.74 -5.96 -24.98
C GLY A 38 -0.62 -7.26 -24.18
N GLU A 39 0.07 -7.23 -23.03
CA GLU A 39 0.29 -8.38 -22.16
C GLU A 39 -0.50 -8.20 -20.85
N ALA A 40 -0.98 -9.31 -20.26
CA ALA A 40 -1.66 -9.28 -18.97
C ALA A 40 -0.66 -9.58 -17.84
N ASP A 41 0.29 -8.69 -17.63
CA ASP A 41 1.44 -8.92 -16.74
C ASP A 41 1.63 -7.83 -15.69
N THR A 42 0.66 -6.92 -15.55
CA THR A 42 0.67 -5.83 -14.59
C THR A 42 0.17 -6.25 -13.21
N ILE A 43 0.74 -5.63 -12.18
CA ILE A 43 0.41 -5.82 -10.77
C ILE A 43 -0.30 -4.57 -10.27
N GLY A 44 -1.53 -4.71 -9.77
CA GLY A 44 -2.31 -3.59 -9.24
C GLY A 44 -1.62 -2.97 -8.01
N ILE A 45 -1.42 -3.77 -6.97
CA ILE A 45 -0.77 -3.36 -5.71
C ILE A 45 0.43 -4.25 -5.44
N LEU A 46 1.61 -3.66 -5.29
CA LEU A 46 2.81 -4.40 -4.92
C LEU A 46 2.73 -4.82 -3.45
N GLY A 47 3.05 -6.06 -3.18
CA GLY A 47 3.20 -6.60 -1.83
C GLY A 47 4.65 -6.64 -1.36
N PRO A 48 4.86 -6.90 -0.05
CA PRO A 48 6.20 -7.11 0.50
C PRO A 48 6.84 -8.40 -0.04
N SER A 49 8.17 -8.45 -0.07
CA SER A 49 8.90 -9.69 -0.38
C SER A 49 8.84 -10.68 0.79
N ASN A 50 9.31 -11.90 0.58
CA ASN A 50 9.32 -12.93 1.63
C ASN A 50 10.23 -12.58 2.81
N SER A 51 11.22 -11.71 2.61
CA SER A 51 12.11 -11.20 3.64
C SER A 51 11.48 -10.06 4.45
N ASP A 52 10.40 -9.47 3.95
CA ASP A 52 9.68 -8.39 4.60
C ASP A 52 8.46 -8.95 5.32
N HIS A 53 7.99 -8.24 6.31
CA HIS A 53 6.76 -8.61 6.99
C HIS A 53 5.55 -7.95 6.32
N MET A 54 4.40 -8.62 6.32
CA MET A 54 3.15 -8.08 5.75
C MET A 54 2.77 -6.73 6.34
N ASN A 55 3.11 -6.52 7.60
CA ASN A 55 3.03 -5.25 8.29
C ASN A 55 4.44 -4.89 8.73
N ALA A 56 4.98 -3.90 8.14
CA ALA A 56 6.31 -3.45 8.44
C ALA A 56 6.33 -2.63 9.73
N VAL A 57 7.06 -3.10 10.70
CA VAL A 57 7.44 -2.29 11.86
C VAL A 57 8.72 -1.55 11.51
N GLY A 58 8.63 -0.25 11.24
CA GLY A 58 9.80 0.57 10.92
C GLY A 58 9.77 1.16 9.52
N ASN A 59 10.91 1.28 8.87
CA ASN A 59 11.07 1.96 7.59
C ASN A 59 10.78 1.08 6.37
N ASN A 60 9.88 0.14 6.46
CA ASN A 60 9.69 -0.78 5.36
C ASN A 60 9.00 -0.12 4.18
N GLN A 61 9.62 -0.24 3.04
CA GLN A 61 9.01 -0.03 1.75
C GLN A 61 8.15 -1.26 1.42
N TYR A 62 7.07 -1.05 0.68
CA TYR A 62 6.20 -2.10 0.14
C TYR A 62 5.35 -2.85 1.19
N GLY A 63 5.37 -2.41 2.47
CA GLY A 63 4.53 -2.98 3.52
C GLY A 63 3.04 -2.70 3.32
N LEU A 64 2.21 -3.52 3.94
CA LEU A 64 0.75 -3.38 3.89
C LEU A 64 0.16 -2.60 5.07
N ASP A 65 1.00 -2.00 5.92
CA ASP A 65 0.56 -1.22 7.07
C ASP A 65 -0.50 -0.16 6.73
N PRO A 66 -0.37 0.58 5.60
CA PRO A 66 -1.40 1.55 5.23
C PRO A 66 -2.76 0.92 4.94
N LEU A 67 -2.79 -0.32 4.42
CA LEU A 67 -4.03 -1.07 4.23
C LEU A 67 -4.62 -1.51 5.56
N PHE A 68 -3.79 -1.96 6.51
CA PHE A 68 -4.26 -2.27 7.86
C PHE A 68 -4.79 -1.03 8.57
N SER A 69 -4.06 0.08 8.53
CA SER A 69 -4.45 1.31 9.22
C SER A 69 -5.76 1.92 8.69
N SER A 70 -6.10 1.71 7.42
CA SER A 70 -7.41 2.11 6.86
C SER A 70 -8.60 1.45 7.57
N PHE A 71 -8.36 0.34 8.27
CA PHE A 71 -9.34 -0.34 9.12
C PHE A 71 -9.05 -0.17 10.61
N GLN A 72 -8.26 0.84 10.99
CA GLN A 72 -7.82 1.10 12.38
C GLN A 72 -7.13 -0.12 13.01
N SER A 73 -6.51 -0.95 12.19
CA SER A 73 -5.78 -2.14 12.60
C SER A 73 -4.29 -1.85 12.69
N TYR A 74 -3.68 -2.26 13.81
CA TYR A 74 -2.27 -2.04 14.09
C TYR A 74 -1.62 -3.34 14.59
N PRO A 75 -1.44 -4.33 13.72
CA PRO A 75 -0.82 -5.61 14.09
C PRO A 75 0.58 -5.40 14.66
N GLN A 76 0.99 -6.23 15.62
CA GLN A 76 2.27 -6.20 16.34
C GLN A 76 2.46 -5.03 17.31
N TYR A 77 1.54 -4.06 17.35
CA TYR A 77 1.60 -2.96 18.31
C TYR A 77 0.78 -3.28 19.59
N TRP A 78 1.23 -2.70 20.68
CA TRP A 78 0.44 -2.60 21.90
C TRP A 78 -0.31 -1.29 21.88
N LEU A 79 -1.61 -1.35 21.98
CA LEU A 79 -2.53 -0.22 21.94
C LEU A 79 -3.02 0.09 23.34
N GLN A 80 -3.24 1.35 23.64
CA GLN A 80 -3.83 1.77 24.91
C GLN A 80 -5.11 2.53 24.62
N ASP A 81 -6.21 2.07 25.20
CA ASP A 81 -7.51 2.74 25.15
C ASP A 81 -7.53 3.98 26.06
N GLU A 82 -8.53 4.82 25.93
CA GLU A 82 -8.72 6.04 26.75
C GLU A 82 -8.83 5.74 28.24
N ASP A 83 -9.36 4.58 28.62
CA ASP A 83 -9.45 4.11 30.01
C ASP A 83 -8.13 3.52 30.57
N GLY A 84 -7.08 3.49 29.76
CA GLY A 84 -5.78 2.94 30.11
C GLY A 84 -5.63 1.44 29.87
N THR A 85 -6.66 0.75 29.39
CA THR A 85 -6.59 -0.68 29.07
C THR A 85 -5.61 -0.91 27.91
N VAL A 86 -4.71 -1.88 28.08
CA VAL A 86 -3.70 -2.22 27.07
C VAL A 86 -4.13 -3.46 26.30
N LYS A 87 -4.07 -3.38 24.98
CA LYS A 87 -4.46 -4.46 24.06
C LYS A 87 -3.34 -4.75 23.07
N TYR A 88 -3.25 -6.00 22.64
CA TYR A 88 -2.34 -6.38 21.57
C TYR A 88 -3.05 -6.29 20.22
N GLY A 89 -2.56 -5.42 19.32
CA GLY A 89 -3.22 -5.09 18.07
C GLY A 89 -3.47 -6.27 17.14
N SER A 90 -2.55 -7.25 17.10
CA SER A 90 -2.69 -8.40 16.20
C SER A 90 -3.91 -9.30 16.46
N ILE A 91 -4.51 -9.22 17.64
CA ILE A 91 -5.67 -10.07 18.02
C ILE A 91 -6.98 -9.26 18.13
N GLN A 92 -6.95 -8.00 17.69
CA GLN A 92 -8.16 -7.17 17.73
C GLN A 92 -9.10 -7.50 16.55
N PRO A 93 -10.41 -7.27 16.71
CA PRO A 93 -11.40 -7.49 15.63
C PRO A 93 -11.08 -6.74 14.34
N GLU A 94 -10.54 -5.53 14.46
CA GLU A 94 -10.14 -4.68 13.33
C GLU A 94 -9.08 -5.35 12.46
N THR A 95 -8.16 -6.08 13.10
CA THR A 95 -7.11 -6.83 12.38
C THR A 95 -7.70 -7.98 11.57
N ARG A 96 -8.72 -8.65 12.09
CA ARG A 96 -9.44 -9.67 11.33
C ARG A 96 -10.12 -9.06 10.11
N THR A 97 -10.83 -7.94 10.29
CA THR A 97 -11.50 -7.23 9.19
C THR A 97 -10.49 -6.82 8.11
N ALA A 98 -9.35 -6.22 8.51
CA ALA A 98 -8.30 -5.83 7.57
C ALA A 98 -7.74 -7.04 6.80
N LEU A 99 -7.48 -8.16 7.49
CA LEU A 99 -7.00 -9.39 6.86
C LEU A 99 -8.00 -9.99 5.86
N GLU A 100 -9.29 -9.97 6.17
CA GLU A 100 -10.35 -10.43 5.25
C GLU A 100 -10.38 -9.58 3.97
N LYS A 101 -10.21 -8.26 4.09
CA LYS A 101 -10.12 -7.34 2.95
C LYS A 101 -8.85 -7.57 2.11
N ILE A 102 -7.69 -7.73 2.77
CA ILE A 102 -6.42 -8.03 2.08
C ILE A 102 -6.47 -9.41 1.41
N GLN A 103 -7.05 -10.41 2.08
CA GLN A 103 -7.27 -11.73 1.49
C GLN A 103 -8.12 -11.64 0.22
N LYS A 104 -9.15 -10.78 0.21
CA LYS A 104 -9.96 -10.55 -0.98
C LYS A 104 -9.13 -9.95 -2.11
N LEU A 105 -8.29 -8.94 -1.86
CA LEU A 105 -7.36 -8.41 -2.88
C LEU A 105 -6.48 -9.52 -3.48
N TYR A 106 -5.98 -10.44 -2.63
CA TYR A 106 -5.17 -11.56 -3.09
C TYR A 106 -5.97 -12.56 -3.92
N THR A 107 -7.17 -12.92 -3.47
CA THR A 107 -8.06 -13.86 -4.19
C THR A 107 -8.49 -13.29 -5.55
N ASP A 108 -8.75 -12.00 -5.61
CA ASP A 108 -9.13 -11.29 -6.83
C ASP A 108 -7.92 -10.95 -7.72
N LYS A 109 -6.70 -11.32 -7.29
CA LYS A 109 -5.42 -11.06 -7.99
C LYS A 109 -5.07 -9.58 -8.16
N LEU A 110 -5.58 -8.73 -7.30
CA LEU A 110 -5.34 -7.27 -7.34
C LEU A 110 -4.06 -6.87 -6.61
N ILE A 111 -3.51 -7.74 -5.77
CA ILE A 111 -2.24 -7.59 -5.11
C ILE A 111 -1.23 -8.62 -5.61
N ASP A 112 0.03 -8.33 -5.50
CA ASP A 112 1.15 -9.17 -5.95
C ASP A 112 0.99 -10.64 -5.50
N GLN A 113 0.79 -11.54 -6.45
CA GLN A 113 0.57 -12.97 -6.18
C GLN A 113 1.84 -13.69 -5.72
N GLU A 114 2.99 -13.12 -5.99
CA GLU A 114 4.30 -13.70 -5.65
C GLU A 114 4.94 -13.06 -4.42
N MET A 115 4.23 -12.15 -3.73
CA MET A 115 4.76 -11.36 -2.62
C MET A 115 5.40 -12.22 -1.51
N LEU A 116 4.90 -13.43 -1.25
CA LEU A 116 5.41 -14.31 -0.19
C LEU A 116 6.55 -15.22 -0.63
N VAL A 117 6.86 -15.27 -1.92
CA VAL A 117 7.93 -16.13 -2.48
C VAL A 117 9.03 -15.31 -3.16
N ARG A 118 8.75 -14.08 -3.55
CA ARG A 118 9.71 -13.16 -4.16
C ARG A 118 10.78 -12.74 -3.15
N ASN A 119 12.03 -12.66 -3.60
CA ASN A 119 13.13 -12.26 -2.74
C ASN A 119 13.32 -10.73 -2.66
N ASP A 120 12.92 -10.00 -3.70
CA ASP A 120 13.05 -8.54 -3.77
C ASP A 120 11.81 -7.91 -4.42
N SER A 121 11.08 -7.10 -3.65
CA SER A 121 9.91 -6.36 -4.16
C SER A 121 10.27 -5.31 -5.22
N LYS A 122 11.52 -4.90 -5.34
CA LYS A 122 11.95 -3.95 -6.37
C LYS A 122 11.96 -4.54 -7.78
N GLU A 123 12.08 -5.84 -7.91
CA GLU A 123 12.20 -6.50 -9.22
C GLU A 123 11.03 -6.15 -10.16
N PRO A 124 9.75 -6.39 -9.81
CA PRO A 124 8.64 -6.02 -10.67
C PRO A 124 8.43 -4.49 -10.77
N LEU A 125 8.84 -3.73 -9.74
CA LEU A 125 8.76 -2.28 -9.74
C LEU A 125 9.70 -1.69 -10.81
N LEU A 126 10.96 -2.13 -10.83
CA LEU A 126 11.95 -1.69 -11.83
C LEU A 126 11.67 -2.25 -13.23
N ALA A 127 10.96 -3.37 -13.32
CA ALA A 127 10.47 -3.90 -14.59
C ALA A 127 9.26 -3.14 -15.16
N GLY A 128 8.77 -2.09 -14.47
CA GLY A 128 7.66 -1.26 -14.93
C GLY A 128 6.27 -1.89 -14.77
N LYS A 129 6.14 -3.02 -14.08
CA LYS A 129 4.92 -3.83 -14.01
C LYS A 129 3.96 -3.48 -12.86
N VAL A 130 4.31 -2.52 -12.03
CA VAL A 130 3.57 -2.18 -10.80
C VAL A 130 2.81 -0.88 -10.95
N GLY A 131 1.55 -0.86 -10.55
CA GLY A 131 0.71 0.34 -10.56
C GLY A 131 0.72 1.11 -9.25
N ILE A 132 0.67 0.40 -8.12
CA ILE A 132 0.58 1.01 -6.79
C ILE A 132 1.55 0.32 -5.84
N PHE A 133 2.24 1.10 -5.00
CA PHE A 133 2.94 0.57 -3.83
C PHE A 133 2.86 1.53 -2.64
N PHE A 134 3.08 1.00 -1.45
CA PHE A 134 3.16 1.79 -0.23
C PHE A 134 4.61 1.93 0.21
N GLY A 135 4.96 3.13 0.65
CA GLY A 135 6.31 3.39 1.10
C GLY A 135 6.48 4.81 1.60
N PRO A 136 7.54 5.05 2.39
CA PRO A 136 7.86 6.37 2.90
C PRO A 136 8.27 7.33 1.78
N TRP A 137 8.46 8.60 2.12
CA TRP A 137 8.76 9.65 1.14
C TRP A 137 10.04 9.37 0.31
N TRP A 138 11.03 8.70 0.89
CA TRP A 138 12.27 8.38 0.18
C TRP A 138 12.14 7.23 -0.84
N SER A 139 11.01 6.53 -0.85
CA SER A 139 10.73 5.52 -1.88
C SER A 139 10.72 6.12 -3.28
N GLY A 140 10.51 7.43 -3.40
CA GLY A 140 10.65 8.15 -4.66
C GLY A 140 12.01 8.00 -5.31
N TYR A 141 13.09 7.83 -4.53
CA TYR A 141 14.43 7.59 -5.10
C TYR A 141 14.52 6.27 -5.86
N THR A 142 13.73 5.27 -5.50
CA THR A 142 13.72 3.99 -6.20
C THR A 142 13.12 4.09 -7.60
N VAL A 143 12.17 5.01 -7.79
CA VAL A 143 11.46 5.20 -9.07
C VAL A 143 11.87 6.48 -9.79
N ALA A 144 12.81 7.24 -9.23
CA ALA A 144 13.22 8.54 -9.77
C ALA A 144 13.82 8.44 -11.17
N ASP A 145 14.66 7.45 -11.43
CA ASP A 145 15.33 7.30 -12.72
C ASP A 145 14.32 7.02 -13.82
N ALA A 146 13.35 6.13 -13.60
CA ALA A 146 12.28 5.85 -14.56
C ALA A 146 11.38 7.07 -14.80
N THR A 147 11.07 7.85 -13.76
CA THR A 147 10.30 9.08 -13.87
C THR A 147 11.07 10.17 -14.62
N LEU A 148 12.36 10.33 -14.34
CA LEU A 148 13.21 11.31 -15.03
C LEU A 148 13.47 10.94 -16.51
N ALA A 149 13.51 9.66 -16.83
CA ALA A 149 13.63 9.18 -18.20
C ALA A 149 12.32 9.34 -19.01
N GLY A 150 11.20 9.66 -18.35
CA GLY A 150 9.88 9.73 -18.98
C GLY A 150 9.26 8.36 -19.29
N GLU A 151 9.79 7.31 -18.69
CA GLU A 151 9.29 5.93 -18.84
C GLU A 151 8.12 5.63 -17.90
N ALA A 152 7.97 6.40 -16.82
CA ALA A 152 6.90 6.28 -15.84
C ALA A 152 6.67 7.61 -15.11
N ASP A 153 5.42 7.95 -14.80
CA ASP A 153 5.08 9.10 -13.95
C ASP A 153 4.62 8.61 -12.58
N TRP A 154 5.56 8.45 -11.66
CA TRP A 154 5.29 8.07 -10.29
C TRP A 154 4.98 9.28 -9.42
N ARG A 155 3.82 9.28 -8.76
CA ARG A 155 3.44 10.34 -7.83
C ARG A 155 3.04 9.80 -6.46
N ALA A 156 3.32 10.61 -5.44
CA ALA A 156 2.96 10.30 -4.06
C ALA A 156 1.63 10.96 -3.68
N TYR A 157 0.73 10.17 -3.14
CA TYR A 157 -0.56 10.61 -2.64
C TYR A 157 -0.82 10.11 -1.21
N PHE A 158 -1.80 10.69 -0.55
CA PHE A 158 -2.27 10.14 0.71
C PHE A 158 -2.82 8.71 0.51
N THR A 159 -2.75 7.92 1.57
CA THR A 159 -3.42 6.62 1.60
C THR A 159 -4.94 6.81 1.56
N PRO A 160 -5.71 5.80 1.11
CA PRO A 160 -7.16 5.88 1.14
C PRO A 160 -7.70 6.16 2.54
N LEU A 161 -8.82 6.88 2.59
CA LEU A 161 -9.57 7.13 3.82
C LEU A 161 -10.18 5.84 4.35
N ALA A 162 -10.29 5.74 5.67
CA ALA A 162 -11.13 4.74 6.33
C ALA A 162 -12.62 4.99 6.03
N GLU A 163 -13.46 4.02 6.36
CA GLU A 163 -14.92 4.10 6.12
C GLU A 163 -15.59 5.27 6.83
N ASP A 164 -15.01 5.75 7.94
CA ASP A 164 -15.47 6.91 8.69
C ASP A 164 -15.03 8.26 8.11
N GLY A 165 -14.29 8.25 7.00
CA GLY A 165 -13.79 9.44 6.32
C GLY A 165 -12.52 10.05 6.93
N ASN A 166 -11.87 9.36 7.86
CA ASN A 166 -10.64 9.81 8.49
C ASN A 166 -9.41 9.10 7.92
N TYR A 167 -8.25 9.77 8.00
CA TYR A 167 -6.96 9.13 7.75
C TYR A 167 -6.44 8.50 9.03
N TYR A 168 -6.12 7.22 8.95
CA TYR A 168 -5.44 6.51 10.01
C TYR A 168 -4.04 6.11 9.55
N THR A 169 -3.07 6.38 10.37
CA THR A 169 -1.69 6.04 10.13
C THR A 169 -1.02 5.65 11.44
N HIS A 170 0.10 4.99 11.36
CA HIS A 170 0.93 4.72 12.52
C HIS A 170 2.30 5.37 12.36
N MET A 171 2.91 5.71 13.46
CA MET A 171 4.29 6.19 13.46
C MET A 171 5.23 5.03 13.81
N PRO A 172 6.10 4.64 12.90
CA PRO A 172 6.94 3.47 13.10
C PRO A 172 8.03 3.63 14.17
N ASN A 173 8.20 4.83 14.71
CA ASN A 173 9.21 5.07 15.74
C ASN A 173 8.64 5.82 16.95
N PRO A 174 8.12 5.10 17.96
CA PRO A 174 7.56 5.69 19.16
C PRO A 174 8.61 6.36 20.08
N THR A 175 9.91 6.14 19.85
CA THR A 175 10.98 6.72 20.67
C THR A 175 11.22 8.20 20.41
N ARG A 176 10.69 8.72 19.33
CA ARG A 176 10.71 10.17 19.12
C ARG A 176 9.54 10.80 19.83
N ASP A 177 9.78 11.38 21.00
CA ASP A 177 8.80 12.22 21.68
C ASP A 177 8.22 13.26 20.71
N ARG A 178 6.92 13.22 20.53
CA ARG A 178 6.20 14.13 19.66
C ARG A 178 5.14 14.86 20.45
N LYS A 179 5.57 15.79 21.24
CA LYS A 179 4.68 16.84 21.81
C LYS A 179 4.09 17.75 20.73
N SER A 180 4.28 17.43 19.48
CA SER A 180 3.80 18.18 18.34
C SER A 180 2.76 17.41 17.55
N VAL A 181 1.69 17.02 18.21
CA VAL A 181 0.45 16.72 17.51
C VAL A 181 -0.53 17.81 17.93
N VAL A 182 -0.65 18.79 17.11
CA VAL A 182 -1.75 19.73 17.09
C VAL A 182 -2.58 19.41 15.88
#